data_eb15a8f31bd9dd1d384bc58a21e8c6b9
#
_entry.id   eb15a8f31bd9dd1d384bc58a21e8c6b9
#
_cell.length_a   1.000
_cell.length_b   1.000
_cell.length_c   1.000
_cell.angle_alpha   90.00
_cell.angle_beta   90.00
_cell.angle_gamma   90.00
#
_symmetry.space_group_name_H-M   'P 1'
#
loop_
_entity.id
_entity.type
_entity.pdbx_description
1 polymer ?
#
loop_
_entity_poly.entity_id
_entity_poly.type
_entity_poly.pdbx_seq_one_letter_code
_entity_poly.pdbx_strand_id
1 'polypeptide(L)'
;AEFARMGDGVVFLNTARARLHQMDALVGALRSGKVAAAGLDHFEGEHLPTDHPLTSMANVVLTPHIGGATFDTEVNHSRMIAEDIGRILAGERPLHIANPEVLR
;
A
#
# COMPACT_ATOMS: atom_id res chain seq x y z
N ALA A 1 -14.83 11.63 5.39
CA ALA A 1 -15.50 11.36 6.65
C ALA A 1 -14.55 10.67 7.66
N GLU A 2 -13.74 9.70 7.23
CA GLU A 2 -12.86 8.88 8.08
C GLU A 2 -11.75 9.72 8.71
N PHE A 3 -11.06 10.59 7.96
CA PHE A 3 -10.03 11.48 8.51
C PHE A 3 -10.56 12.37 9.63
N ALA A 4 -11.81 12.86 9.54
CA ALA A 4 -12.42 13.68 10.58
C ALA A 4 -12.62 12.93 11.92
N ARG A 5 -12.70 11.59 11.87
CA ARG A 5 -12.89 10.72 13.05
C ARG A 5 -11.57 10.27 13.69
N MET A 6 -10.44 10.48 13.03
CA MET A 6 -9.12 10.20 13.58
C MET A 6 -8.76 11.19 14.69
N GLY A 7 -7.75 10.90 15.49
CA GLY A 7 -7.16 11.86 16.41
C GLY A 7 -6.57 13.06 15.67
N ASP A 8 -6.40 14.19 16.34
CA ASP A 8 -5.72 15.35 15.76
C ASP A 8 -4.21 15.12 15.70
N GLY A 9 -3.58 15.55 14.62
CA GLY A 9 -2.14 15.47 14.45
C GLY A 9 -1.62 14.03 14.17
N VAL A 10 -2.46 13.12 13.69
CA VAL A 10 -2.01 11.75 13.32
C VAL A 10 -1.07 11.76 12.14
N VAL A 11 -0.23 10.75 12.05
CA VAL A 11 0.57 10.45 10.85
C VAL A 11 -0.17 9.38 10.04
N PHE A 12 -0.40 9.66 8.76
CA PHE A 12 -1.07 8.75 7.83
C PHE A 12 -0.07 8.06 6.91
N LEU A 13 -0.05 6.73 6.89
CA LEU A 13 0.82 5.94 6.02
C LEU A 13 -0.01 5.02 5.13
N ASN A 14 0.29 5.02 3.83
CA ASN A 14 -0.29 4.09 2.87
C ASN A 14 0.78 3.56 1.91
N THR A 15 1.25 2.35 2.18
CA THR A 15 2.19 1.59 1.34
C THR A 15 1.49 0.47 0.57
N ALA A 16 0.15 0.48 0.51
CA ALA A 16 -0.64 -0.55 -0.15
C ALA A 16 -1.15 -0.07 -1.51
N ARG A 17 -2.31 0.60 -1.56
CA ARG A 17 -2.91 1.05 -2.83
C ARG A 17 -3.57 2.42 -2.67
N ALA A 18 -3.48 3.25 -3.71
CA ALA A 18 -4.03 4.61 -3.73
C ALA A 18 -5.54 4.65 -3.43
N ARG A 19 -6.29 3.68 -3.94
CA ARG A 19 -7.76 3.62 -3.79
C ARG A 19 -8.26 3.30 -2.37
N LEU A 20 -7.36 3.08 -1.42
CA LEU A 20 -7.73 2.88 -0.01
C LEU A 20 -8.13 4.18 0.69
N HIS A 21 -7.86 5.32 0.08
CA HIS A 21 -8.26 6.63 0.58
C HIS A 21 -8.58 7.58 -0.57
N GLN A 22 -9.31 8.65 -0.27
CA GLN A 22 -9.55 9.73 -1.23
C GLN A 22 -8.43 10.76 -1.12
N MET A 23 -7.74 11.02 -2.22
CA MET A 23 -6.56 11.89 -2.27
C MET A 23 -6.88 13.33 -1.84
N ASP A 24 -7.98 13.90 -2.37
CA ASP A 24 -8.41 15.25 -2.02
C ASP A 24 -8.76 15.39 -0.53
N ALA A 25 -9.34 14.34 0.05
CA ALA A 25 -9.67 14.31 1.47
C ALA A 25 -8.39 14.28 2.34
N LEU A 26 -7.35 13.56 1.91
CA LEU A 26 -6.04 13.55 2.57
C LEU A 26 -5.37 14.93 2.46
N VAL A 27 -5.36 15.54 1.27
CA VAL A 27 -4.82 16.90 1.07
C VAL A 27 -5.51 17.90 1.99
N GLY A 28 -6.84 17.85 2.08
CA GLY A 28 -7.61 18.68 3.00
C GLY A 28 -7.26 18.47 4.47
N ALA A 29 -7.08 17.21 4.88
CA ALA A 29 -6.71 16.85 6.24
C ALA A 29 -5.28 17.28 6.60
N LEU A 30 -4.34 17.22 5.67
CA LEU A 30 -2.97 17.72 5.84
C LEU A 30 -2.95 19.26 5.97
N ARG A 31 -3.69 19.97 5.13
CA ARG A 31 -3.79 21.43 5.16
C ARG A 31 -4.41 21.96 6.45
N SER A 32 -5.38 21.25 7.00
CA SER A 32 -6.04 21.63 8.24
C SER A 32 -5.25 21.24 9.51
N GLY A 33 -4.17 20.46 9.37
CA GLY A 33 -3.41 19.92 10.51
C GLY A 33 -4.09 18.73 11.18
N LYS A 34 -5.24 18.26 10.68
CA LYS A 34 -5.91 17.04 11.17
C LYS A 34 -5.01 15.82 11.01
N VAL A 35 -4.29 15.75 9.88
CA VAL A 35 -3.18 14.86 9.62
C VAL A 35 -1.90 15.68 9.66
N ALA A 36 -0.99 15.37 10.58
CA ALA A 36 0.26 16.12 10.75
C ALA A 36 1.27 15.82 9.66
N ALA A 37 1.34 14.57 9.19
CA ALA A 37 2.23 14.14 8.13
C ALA A 37 1.66 12.92 7.39
N ALA A 38 2.12 12.67 6.16
CA ALA A 38 1.77 11.48 5.41
C ALA A 38 2.96 10.85 4.71
N GLY A 39 2.93 9.51 4.55
CA GLY A 39 3.83 8.74 3.71
C GLY A 39 3.03 7.88 2.73
N LEU A 40 3.30 8.04 1.43
CA LEU A 40 2.58 7.37 0.35
C LEU A 40 3.53 6.71 -0.62
N ASP A 41 3.28 5.43 -0.94
CA ASP A 41 4.12 4.65 -1.87
C ASP A 41 3.38 4.26 -3.16
N HIS A 42 2.10 4.59 -3.28
CA HIS A 42 1.30 4.21 -4.45
C HIS A 42 0.33 5.32 -4.83
N PHE A 43 0.25 5.61 -6.14
CA PHE A 43 -0.63 6.62 -6.74
C PHE A 43 -1.53 6.00 -7.80
N GLU A 44 -2.67 6.60 -8.06
CA GLU A 44 -3.57 6.11 -9.10
C GLU A 44 -2.89 6.28 -10.47
N GLY A 45 -2.89 5.21 -11.28
CA GLY A 45 -2.17 5.18 -12.54
C GLY A 45 -0.64 5.17 -12.42
N GLU A 46 -0.09 4.84 -11.23
CA GLU A 46 1.35 4.82 -10.93
C GLU A 46 2.03 6.19 -11.11
N HIS A 47 1.25 7.25 -11.16
CA HIS A 47 1.74 8.58 -11.45
C HIS A 47 1.12 9.64 -10.55
N LEU A 48 1.93 10.57 -10.07
CA LEU A 48 1.46 11.77 -9.42
C LEU A 48 1.90 12.98 -10.28
N PRO A 49 0.98 13.83 -10.75
CA PRO A 49 1.33 15.03 -11.49
C PRO A 49 2.29 15.93 -10.71
N THR A 50 3.24 16.55 -11.40
CA THR A 50 4.27 17.39 -10.77
C THR A 50 3.69 18.62 -10.07
N ASP A 51 2.52 19.09 -10.49
CA ASP A 51 1.77 20.20 -9.93
C ASP A 51 0.75 19.77 -8.84
N HIS A 52 0.72 18.47 -8.50
CA HIS A 52 -0.17 17.98 -7.47
C HIS A 52 0.19 18.56 -6.08
N PRO A 53 -0.78 18.99 -5.24
CA PRO A 53 -0.50 19.64 -3.97
C PRO A 53 0.47 18.88 -3.04
N LEU A 54 0.44 17.54 -3.03
CA LEU A 54 1.31 16.74 -2.17
C LEU A 54 2.80 16.89 -2.51
N THR A 55 3.16 17.23 -3.76
CA THR A 55 4.56 17.36 -4.18
C THR A 55 5.27 18.57 -3.54
N SER A 56 4.50 19.55 -3.08
CA SER A 56 5.00 20.77 -2.44
C SER A 56 4.84 20.80 -0.91
N MET A 57 4.22 19.78 -0.33
CA MET A 57 4.01 19.70 1.12
C MET A 57 5.24 19.16 1.84
N ALA A 58 5.85 19.94 2.73
CA ALA A 58 7.06 19.57 3.47
C ALA A 58 6.84 18.43 4.49
N ASN A 59 5.59 18.18 4.86
CA ASN A 59 5.17 17.11 5.78
C ASN A 59 4.68 15.83 5.08
N VAL A 60 5.03 15.65 3.80
CA VAL A 60 4.65 14.48 3.01
C VAL A 60 5.88 13.81 2.42
N VAL A 61 5.97 12.48 2.58
CA VAL A 61 6.97 11.63 1.95
C VAL A 61 6.28 10.82 0.84
N LEU A 62 6.84 10.90 -0.36
CA LEU A 62 6.33 10.20 -1.54
C LEU A 62 7.41 9.27 -2.07
N THR A 63 7.06 8.01 -2.32
CA THR A 63 7.96 7.02 -2.93
C THR A 63 7.29 6.39 -4.16
N PRO A 64 8.07 5.99 -5.18
CA PRO A 64 7.54 5.53 -6.46
C PRO A 64 7.23 4.02 -6.46
N HIS A 65 6.32 3.56 -5.59
CA HIS A 65 5.85 2.18 -5.47
C HIS A 65 6.99 1.17 -5.23
N ILE A 66 7.82 1.45 -4.24
CA ILE A 66 9.02 0.67 -3.92
C ILE A 66 8.93 -0.13 -2.60
N GLY A 67 7.80 -0.06 -1.89
CA GLY A 67 7.66 -0.70 -0.57
C GLY A 67 7.84 -2.23 -0.58
N GLY A 68 7.59 -2.87 -1.73
CA GLY A 68 7.86 -4.30 -1.94
C GLY A 68 9.12 -4.61 -2.75
N ALA A 69 9.86 -3.61 -3.21
CA ALA A 69 11.00 -3.77 -4.12
C ALA A 69 12.30 -4.06 -3.33
N THR A 70 12.38 -5.22 -2.70
CA THR A 70 13.58 -5.70 -2.01
C THR A 70 13.98 -7.08 -2.49
N PHE A 71 15.27 -7.41 -2.45
CA PHE A 71 15.76 -8.75 -2.78
C PHE A 71 15.08 -9.83 -1.94
N ASP A 72 14.89 -9.59 -0.65
CA ASP A 72 14.23 -10.54 0.24
C ASP A 72 12.77 -10.80 -0.16
N THR A 73 12.05 -9.76 -0.60
CA THR A 73 10.68 -9.89 -1.09
C THR A 73 10.64 -10.74 -2.34
N GLU A 74 11.51 -10.48 -3.33
CA GLU A 74 11.58 -11.24 -4.58
C GLU A 74 11.91 -12.73 -4.33
N VAL A 75 12.92 -13.00 -3.50
CA VAL A 75 13.33 -14.35 -3.12
C VAL A 75 12.20 -15.07 -2.38
N ASN A 76 11.58 -14.43 -1.41
CA ASN A 76 10.50 -15.04 -0.61
C ASN A 76 9.26 -15.32 -1.46
N HIS A 77 8.82 -14.40 -2.31
CA HIS A 77 7.68 -14.62 -3.21
C HIS A 77 7.96 -15.78 -4.16
N SER A 78 9.14 -15.81 -4.80
CA SER A 78 9.52 -16.87 -5.73
C SER A 78 9.57 -18.23 -5.04
N ARG A 79 10.12 -18.30 -3.83
CA ARG A 79 10.20 -19.54 -3.04
C ARG A 79 8.81 -20.04 -2.66
N MET A 80 7.93 -19.16 -2.15
CA MET A 80 6.56 -19.52 -1.75
C MET A 80 5.75 -20.05 -2.93
N ILE A 81 5.85 -19.39 -4.10
CA ILE A 81 5.17 -19.82 -5.32
C ILE A 81 5.71 -21.18 -5.80
N ALA A 82 7.03 -21.36 -5.84
CA ALA A 82 7.65 -22.61 -6.27
C ALA A 82 7.29 -23.78 -5.35
N GLU A 83 7.23 -23.54 -4.04
CA GLU A 83 6.80 -24.53 -3.05
C GLU A 83 5.35 -24.96 -3.29
N ASP A 84 4.44 -24.00 -3.45
CA ASP A 84 3.02 -24.30 -3.67
C ASP A 84 2.77 -25.01 -5.02
N ILE A 85 3.50 -24.63 -6.08
CA ILE A 85 3.44 -25.35 -7.37
C ILE A 85 3.91 -26.79 -7.19
N GLY A 86 5.03 -27.01 -6.49
CA GLY A 86 5.54 -28.35 -6.21
C GLY A 86 4.54 -29.22 -5.47
N ARG A 87 3.89 -28.68 -4.45
CA ARG A 87 2.85 -29.37 -3.69
C ARG A 87 1.62 -29.72 -4.55
N ILE A 88 1.15 -28.78 -5.37
CA ILE A 88 0.01 -29.01 -6.28
C ILE A 88 0.34 -30.13 -7.28
N LEU A 89 1.54 -30.14 -7.86
CA LEU A 89 1.97 -31.19 -8.77
C LEU A 89 2.10 -32.56 -8.10
N ALA A 90 2.39 -32.59 -6.79
CA ALA A 90 2.40 -33.80 -5.97
C ALA A 90 1.01 -34.25 -5.49
N GLY A 91 -0.06 -33.51 -5.83
CA GLY A 91 -1.42 -33.76 -5.34
C GLY A 91 -1.63 -33.33 -3.88
N GLU A 92 -0.75 -32.50 -3.35
CA GLU A 92 -0.83 -31.98 -1.99
C GLU A 92 -1.52 -30.60 -1.98
N ARG A 93 -2.03 -30.22 -0.80
CA ARG A 93 -2.62 -28.92 -0.60
C ARG A 93 -1.53 -27.82 -0.54
N PRO A 94 -1.66 -26.70 -1.30
CA PRO A 94 -0.76 -25.56 -1.17
C PRO A 94 -0.83 -24.93 0.23
N LEU A 95 0.23 -24.24 0.64
CA LEU A 95 0.35 -23.63 1.97
C LEU A 95 -0.14 -22.18 1.99
N HIS A 96 0.10 -21.43 0.91
CA HIS A 96 -0.12 -19.97 0.85
C HIS A 96 -1.40 -19.62 0.06
N ILE A 97 -2.55 -20.04 0.61
CA ILE A 97 -3.85 -19.94 -0.07
C ILE A 97 -4.59 -18.68 0.39
N ALA A 98 -4.87 -17.76 -0.53
CA ALA A 98 -5.61 -16.55 -0.26
C ALA A 98 -7.13 -16.78 -0.06
N ASN A 99 -7.69 -17.81 -0.72
CA ASN A 99 -9.12 -18.15 -0.72
C ASN A 99 -9.33 -19.66 -0.50
N PRO A 100 -9.08 -20.17 0.73
CA PRO A 100 -9.08 -21.60 1.04
C PRO A 100 -10.40 -22.32 0.78
N GLU A 101 -11.51 -21.60 0.68
CA GLU A 101 -12.84 -22.12 0.40
C GLU A 101 -12.96 -22.75 -1.01
N VAL A 102 -12.08 -22.42 -1.95
CA VAL A 102 -12.09 -23.01 -3.32
C VAL A 102 -11.54 -24.44 -3.37
N LEU A 103 -10.89 -24.89 -2.30
CA LEU A 103 -10.27 -26.23 -2.20
C LEU A 103 -11.17 -27.24 -1.47
N ARG A 104 -12.48 -27.03 -1.49
CA ARG A 104 -13.47 -27.96 -0.91
C ARG A 104 -13.85 -29.05 -1.89
#